data_78f417cc98e2a355355583e38c18ddf6
#
_entry.id   78f417cc98e2a355355583e38c18ddf6
#
_cell.length_a   1.000
_cell.length_b   1.000
_cell.length_c   1.000
_cell.angle_alpha   90.00
_cell.angle_beta   90.00
_cell.angle_gamma   90.00
#
_symmetry.space_group_name_H-M   'P 1'
#
loop_
_entity.id
_entity.type
_entity.pdbx_description
1 polymer ?
#
loop_
_entity_poly.entity_id
_entity_poly.type
_entity_poly.pdbx_seq_one_letter_code
_entity_poly.pdbx_strand_id
1 'polypeptide(L)'
;MGIFLAIFVWGAVIYFHERTPPRGASEVYVVAKQWMWKLEHQEGQREINELHVPVGRDVKLIMTSQDVIHSFYVPAFRIKQDVLPGRYTTAWFRATKPGVYHLFCSQYCGTMHSGMIGQVTVMEPAQYEAWLSGGGTTGSLAASGDSLFQQLGCSTCHRSDTQGRGPNLVGIFGKPVHLEDGRTVIADENYLRQCILSPSTNIPSGFKPIMPVFQGLVSEEQLNALVAYIKSLSPAPAGAAGGPSLAPAGTRSQNLKE
;
A
#
# COMPACT_ATOMS: atom_id res chain seq x y z
N MET A 1 -46.25 -10.68 -18.00
CA MET A 1 -46.02 -10.04 -16.67
C MET A 1 -45.30 -10.97 -15.69
N GLY A 2 -45.76 -12.21 -15.41
CA GLY A 2 -45.17 -13.11 -14.41
C GLY A 2 -43.66 -13.41 -14.58
N ILE A 3 -43.22 -13.64 -15.84
CA ILE A 3 -41.81 -13.95 -16.13
C ILE A 3 -40.90 -12.75 -15.81
N PHE A 4 -41.29 -11.53 -16.17
CA PHE A 4 -40.50 -10.33 -15.84
C PHE A 4 -40.40 -10.11 -14.33
N LEU A 5 -41.47 -10.34 -13.58
CA LEU A 5 -41.46 -10.24 -12.14
C LEU A 5 -40.53 -11.30 -11.52
N ALA A 6 -40.58 -12.53 -12.02
CA ALA A 6 -39.72 -13.62 -11.55
C ALA A 6 -38.21 -13.30 -11.80
N ILE A 7 -37.86 -12.81 -13.01
CA ILE A 7 -36.49 -12.39 -13.35
C ILE A 7 -36.04 -11.21 -12.47
N PHE A 8 -36.93 -10.21 -12.25
CA PHE A 8 -36.63 -9.07 -11.39
C PHE A 8 -36.36 -9.50 -9.95
N VAL A 9 -37.22 -10.33 -9.37
CA VAL A 9 -37.04 -10.83 -7.99
C VAL A 9 -35.76 -11.63 -7.88
N TRP A 10 -35.50 -12.53 -8.83
CA TRP A 10 -34.25 -13.31 -8.84
C TRP A 10 -33.01 -12.42 -8.96
N GLY A 11 -33.02 -11.46 -9.89
CA GLY A 11 -31.95 -10.49 -10.04
C GLY A 11 -31.72 -9.65 -8.78
N ALA A 12 -32.80 -9.23 -8.09
CA ALA A 12 -32.70 -8.50 -6.83
C ALA A 12 -32.08 -9.36 -5.72
N VAL A 13 -32.48 -10.64 -5.60
CA VAL A 13 -31.91 -11.58 -4.63
C VAL A 13 -30.39 -11.74 -4.86
N ILE A 14 -29.98 -11.98 -6.11
CA ILE A 14 -28.56 -12.10 -6.46
C ILE A 14 -27.82 -10.79 -6.10
N TYR A 15 -28.37 -9.63 -6.50
CA TYR A 15 -27.76 -8.34 -6.21
C TYR A 15 -27.51 -8.11 -4.72
N PHE A 16 -28.51 -8.36 -3.88
CA PHE A 16 -28.35 -8.19 -2.44
C PHE A 16 -27.37 -9.21 -1.85
N HIS A 17 -27.36 -10.44 -2.36
CA HIS A 17 -26.40 -11.46 -1.94
C HIS A 17 -24.95 -11.03 -2.26
N GLU A 18 -24.69 -10.60 -3.48
CA GLU A 18 -23.36 -10.15 -3.93
C GLU A 18 -22.90 -8.86 -3.23
N ARG A 19 -23.82 -8.03 -2.77
CA ARG A 19 -23.50 -6.75 -2.09
C ARG A 19 -23.31 -6.90 -0.59
N THR A 20 -23.75 -8.00 0.00
CA THR A 20 -23.70 -8.20 1.45
C THR A 20 -22.51 -9.10 1.81
N PRO A 21 -21.43 -8.55 2.42
CA PRO A 21 -20.31 -9.37 2.84
C PRO A 21 -20.75 -10.42 3.86
N PRO A 22 -20.24 -11.67 3.77
CA PRO A 22 -20.49 -12.69 4.77
C PRO A 22 -20.00 -12.26 6.17
N ARG A 23 -20.71 -12.71 7.21
CA ARG A 23 -20.28 -12.49 8.59
C ARG A 23 -18.93 -13.19 8.84
N GLY A 24 -17.98 -12.46 9.44
CA GLY A 24 -16.64 -12.99 9.74
C GLY A 24 -15.66 -12.94 8.56
N ALA A 25 -15.99 -12.19 7.47
CA ALA A 25 -15.03 -11.89 6.43
C ALA A 25 -13.84 -11.09 6.99
N SER A 26 -12.61 -11.44 6.58
CA SER A 26 -11.41 -10.70 6.94
C SER A 26 -11.47 -9.29 6.34
N GLU A 27 -11.26 -8.27 7.17
CA GLU A 27 -11.36 -6.89 6.71
C GLU A 27 -10.01 -6.37 6.26
N VAL A 28 -10.00 -5.70 5.11
CA VAL A 28 -8.84 -4.97 4.59
C VAL A 28 -9.27 -3.54 4.28
N TYR A 29 -8.55 -2.59 4.86
CA TYR A 29 -8.74 -1.18 4.60
C TYR A 29 -7.94 -0.77 3.37
N VAL A 30 -8.60 -0.09 2.42
CA VAL A 30 -7.97 0.35 1.17
C VAL A 30 -8.09 1.85 1.05
N VAL A 31 -6.97 2.52 0.91
CA VAL A 31 -6.92 3.96 0.67
C VAL A 31 -6.32 4.20 -0.70
N ALA A 32 -7.14 4.67 -1.64
CA ALA A 32 -6.69 5.08 -2.96
C ALA A 32 -6.07 6.47 -2.91
N LYS A 33 -4.96 6.66 -3.60
CA LYS A 33 -4.29 7.93 -3.82
C LYS A 33 -3.68 7.92 -5.23
N GLN A 34 -3.56 9.06 -5.87
CA GLN A 34 -2.88 9.22 -7.15
C GLN A 34 -1.37 8.87 -7.01
N TRP A 35 -0.88 7.77 -7.55
CA TRP A 35 -1.50 6.70 -8.30
C TRP A 35 -1.09 5.36 -7.67
N MET A 36 -1.59 5.10 -6.48
CA MET A 36 -1.27 3.90 -5.69
C MET A 36 -2.47 3.43 -4.87
N TRP A 37 -2.47 2.16 -4.54
CA TRP A 37 -3.34 1.51 -3.59
C TRP A 37 -2.59 1.29 -2.29
N LYS A 38 -3.04 1.89 -1.19
CA LYS A 38 -2.53 1.61 0.16
C LYS A 38 -3.50 0.66 0.82
N LEU A 39 -2.99 -0.44 1.33
CA LEU A 39 -3.80 -1.48 1.95
C LEU A 39 -3.31 -1.72 3.38
N GLU A 40 -4.23 -1.97 4.29
CA GLU A 40 -3.94 -2.28 5.68
C GLU A 40 -4.85 -3.42 6.13
N HIS A 41 -4.24 -4.51 6.55
CA HIS A 41 -4.93 -5.67 7.11
C HIS A 41 -5.34 -5.39 8.55
N GLN A 42 -6.36 -6.09 9.03
CA GLN A 42 -6.86 -5.97 10.40
C GLN A 42 -5.76 -6.27 11.44
N GLU A 43 -4.82 -7.14 11.09
CA GLU A 43 -3.66 -7.52 11.89
C GLU A 43 -2.54 -6.47 11.88
N GLY A 44 -2.71 -5.37 11.13
CA GLY A 44 -1.77 -4.24 11.08
C GLY A 44 -0.72 -4.31 9.96
N GLN A 45 -0.70 -5.36 9.16
CA GLN A 45 0.18 -5.45 7.98
C GLN A 45 -0.25 -4.41 6.94
N ARG A 46 0.74 -3.68 6.38
CA ARG A 46 0.53 -2.62 5.40
C ARG A 46 1.22 -2.95 4.10
N GLU A 47 0.50 -2.70 3.01
CA GLU A 47 0.97 -2.96 1.66
C GLU A 47 0.71 -1.77 0.74
N ILE A 48 1.48 -1.68 -0.34
CA ILE A 48 1.26 -0.69 -1.41
C ILE A 48 1.23 -1.42 -2.73
N ASN A 49 0.12 -1.26 -3.47
CA ASN A 49 -0.16 -1.91 -4.76
C ASN A 49 -0.13 -3.45 -4.74
N GLU A 50 -0.02 -4.05 -3.58
CA GLU A 50 -0.09 -5.49 -3.36
C GLU A 50 -1.14 -5.81 -2.32
N LEU A 51 -1.87 -6.91 -2.51
CA LEU A 51 -2.85 -7.42 -1.56
C LEU A 51 -2.63 -8.92 -1.40
N HIS A 52 -2.19 -9.32 -0.22
CA HIS A 52 -2.05 -10.74 0.12
C HIS A 52 -3.32 -11.23 0.80
N VAL A 53 -3.87 -12.34 0.33
CA VAL A 53 -5.09 -12.94 0.90
C VAL A 53 -5.01 -14.45 0.89
N PRO A 54 -5.65 -15.14 1.86
CA PRO A 54 -5.70 -16.61 1.86
C PRO A 54 -6.77 -17.13 0.89
N VAL A 55 -6.49 -18.25 0.24
CA VAL A 55 -7.47 -18.97 -0.56
C VAL A 55 -8.63 -19.47 0.32
N GLY A 56 -9.86 -19.43 -0.21
CA GLY A 56 -11.05 -19.98 0.42
C GLY A 56 -11.65 -19.14 1.55
N ARG A 57 -11.03 -18.02 1.96
CA ARG A 57 -11.60 -17.08 2.94
C ARG A 57 -12.35 -15.92 2.26
N ASP A 58 -13.37 -15.44 2.92
CA ASP A 58 -14.06 -14.21 2.52
C ASP A 58 -13.23 -13.00 2.93
N VAL A 59 -13.02 -12.10 1.98
CA VAL A 59 -12.30 -10.84 2.19
C VAL A 59 -13.24 -9.68 1.91
N LYS A 60 -13.39 -8.79 2.89
CA LYS A 60 -14.16 -7.56 2.78
C LYS A 60 -13.20 -6.38 2.66
N LEU A 61 -13.32 -5.64 1.58
CA LEU A 61 -12.60 -4.40 1.35
C LEU A 61 -13.42 -3.22 1.86
N ILE A 62 -12.82 -2.35 2.67
CA ILE A 62 -13.40 -1.09 3.15
C ILE A 62 -12.54 0.02 2.52
N MET A 63 -13.09 0.75 1.57
CA MET A 63 -12.33 1.57 0.66
C MET A 63 -12.70 3.04 0.73
N THR A 64 -11.70 3.93 0.72
CA THR A 64 -11.87 5.38 0.59
C THR A 64 -10.76 5.97 -0.27
N SER A 65 -10.95 7.18 -0.77
CA SER A 65 -9.92 7.92 -1.51
C SER A 65 -9.44 9.14 -0.74
N GLN A 66 -8.15 9.47 -0.89
CA GLN A 66 -7.54 10.68 -0.32
C GLN A 66 -7.64 11.89 -1.26
N ASP A 67 -7.94 11.69 -2.54
CA ASP A 67 -7.91 12.76 -3.54
C ASP A 67 -9.09 12.71 -4.52
N VAL A 68 -8.99 11.95 -5.61
CA VAL A 68 -10.00 11.87 -6.67
C VAL A 68 -10.75 10.53 -6.62
N ILE A 69 -11.72 10.35 -7.51
CA ILE A 69 -12.41 9.07 -7.67
C ILE A 69 -11.46 8.08 -8.34
N HIS A 70 -11.35 6.89 -7.75
CA HIS A 70 -10.69 5.71 -8.32
C HIS A 70 -11.71 4.57 -8.44
N SER A 71 -11.31 3.45 -9.01
CA SER A 71 -12.14 2.25 -9.03
C SER A 71 -11.28 1.02 -8.87
N PHE A 72 -11.47 0.31 -7.75
CA PHE A 72 -10.77 -0.93 -7.45
C PHE A 72 -11.34 -2.06 -8.31
N TYR A 73 -10.53 -2.60 -9.21
CA TYR A 73 -10.96 -3.57 -10.19
C TYR A 73 -10.02 -4.76 -10.27
N VAL A 74 -10.52 -5.94 -9.92
CA VAL A 74 -9.84 -7.23 -10.08
C VAL A 74 -10.66 -8.09 -11.05
N PRO A 75 -10.29 -8.11 -12.34
CA PRO A 75 -11.06 -8.82 -13.37
C PRO A 75 -11.27 -10.30 -13.06
N ALA A 76 -10.23 -10.96 -12.55
CA ALA A 76 -10.25 -12.38 -12.24
C ALA A 76 -11.30 -12.76 -11.16
N PHE A 77 -11.61 -11.82 -10.25
CA PHE A 77 -12.60 -12.01 -9.19
C PHE A 77 -13.97 -11.42 -9.57
N ARG A 78 -14.08 -10.79 -10.74
CA ARG A 78 -15.30 -10.09 -11.22
C ARG A 78 -15.80 -9.01 -10.27
N ILE A 79 -14.90 -8.40 -9.50
CA ILE A 79 -15.23 -7.28 -8.62
C ILE A 79 -14.75 -5.97 -9.22
N LYS A 80 -15.60 -4.97 -9.17
CA LYS A 80 -15.33 -3.58 -9.50
C LYS A 80 -16.11 -2.70 -8.55
N GLN A 81 -15.43 -1.80 -7.86
CA GLN A 81 -16.07 -0.87 -6.93
C GLN A 81 -15.38 0.48 -6.99
N ASP A 82 -16.17 1.52 -7.18
CA ASP A 82 -15.67 2.88 -7.14
C ASP A 82 -15.27 3.28 -5.72
N VAL A 83 -14.12 3.95 -5.63
CA VAL A 83 -13.50 4.41 -4.39
C VAL A 83 -13.55 5.92 -4.36
N LEU A 84 -14.35 6.46 -3.45
CA LEU A 84 -14.77 7.85 -3.44
C LEU A 84 -14.09 8.63 -2.32
N PRO A 85 -13.70 9.90 -2.53
CA PRO A 85 -13.25 10.77 -1.45
C PRO A 85 -14.39 11.09 -0.48
N GLY A 86 -14.05 11.20 0.80
CA GLY A 86 -14.97 11.62 1.86
C GLY A 86 -16.05 10.60 2.26
N ARG A 87 -16.01 9.37 1.73
CA ARG A 87 -16.93 8.29 2.11
C ARG A 87 -16.28 6.92 1.97
N TYR A 88 -16.81 5.96 2.71
CA TYR A 88 -16.40 4.56 2.58
C TYR A 88 -17.31 3.82 1.59
N THR A 89 -16.70 3.01 0.74
CA THR A 89 -17.35 2.04 -0.12
C THR A 89 -16.86 0.64 0.22
N THR A 90 -17.67 -0.38 -0.04
CA THR A 90 -17.32 -1.76 0.30
C THR A 90 -17.48 -2.67 -0.89
N ALA A 91 -16.58 -3.65 -1.00
CA ALA A 91 -16.71 -4.81 -1.86
C ALA A 91 -16.23 -6.04 -1.09
N TRP A 92 -16.59 -7.22 -1.52
CA TRP A 92 -16.07 -8.46 -0.95
C TRP A 92 -15.86 -9.51 -2.03
N PHE A 93 -15.00 -10.47 -1.75
CA PHE A 93 -14.75 -11.60 -2.63
C PHE A 93 -14.21 -12.80 -1.85
N ARG A 94 -14.29 -13.96 -2.49
CA ARG A 94 -13.63 -15.20 -2.03
C ARG A 94 -12.77 -15.73 -3.17
N ALA A 95 -11.45 -15.68 -3.01
CA ALA A 95 -10.52 -16.27 -3.97
C ALA A 95 -10.55 -17.82 -3.83
N THR A 96 -10.74 -18.51 -4.94
CA THR A 96 -10.90 -19.97 -4.95
C THR A 96 -9.66 -20.73 -5.41
N LYS A 97 -8.65 -20.03 -5.93
CA LYS A 97 -7.40 -20.62 -6.43
C LYS A 97 -6.22 -19.75 -6.00
N PRO A 98 -5.12 -20.36 -5.52
CA PRO A 98 -3.87 -19.64 -5.31
C PRO A 98 -3.32 -19.09 -6.62
N GLY A 99 -2.55 -18.00 -6.54
CA GLY A 99 -1.93 -17.35 -7.70
C GLY A 99 -1.85 -15.85 -7.54
N VAL A 100 -1.28 -15.19 -8.55
CA VAL A 100 -1.14 -13.74 -8.62
C VAL A 100 -2.11 -13.21 -9.67
N TYR A 101 -2.91 -12.22 -9.29
CA TYR A 101 -3.97 -11.63 -10.11
C TYR A 101 -3.78 -10.13 -10.21
N HIS A 102 -4.09 -9.54 -11.37
CA HIS A 102 -3.95 -8.10 -11.58
C HIS A 102 -5.04 -7.31 -10.86
N LEU A 103 -4.62 -6.18 -10.27
CA LEU A 103 -5.45 -5.12 -9.72
C LEU A 103 -5.26 -3.88 -10.59
N PHE A 104 -6.36 -3.26 -11.03
CA PHE A 104 -6.35 -2.05 -11.84
C PHE A 104 -7.17 -0.93 -11.18
N CYS A 105 -6.85 0.31 -11.55
CA CYS A 105 -7.79 1.41 -11.45
C CYS A 105 -8.62 1.48 -12.73
N SER A 106 -9.95 1.40 -12.63
CA SER A 106 -10.85 1.44 -13.79
C SER A 106 -11.73 2.69 -13.84
N GLN A 107 -11.34 3.75 -13.13
CA GLN A 107 -11.91 5.09 -13.23
C GLN A 107 -10.80 6.09 -13.50
N TYR A 108 -10.93 6.92 -14.54
CA TYR A 108 -9.90 7.91 -14.87
C TYR A 108 -9.61 8.81 -13.67
N CYS A 109 -8.34 8.81 -13.23
CA CYS A 109 -7.89 9.48 -12.02
C CYS A 109 -6.66 10.39 -12.26
N GLY A 110 -6.40 10.80 -13.49
CA GLY A 110 -5.31 11.71 -13.84
C GLY A 110 -4.27 11.10 -14.78
N THR A 111 -3.15 11.79 -14.98
CA THR A 111 -2.14 11.49 -16.02
C THR A 111 -1.53 10.09 -15.91
N MET A 112 -1.31 9.58 -14.70
CA MET A 112 -0.75 8.24 -14.46
C MET A 112 -1.82 7.18 -14.19
N HIS A 113 -3.07 7.42 -14.64
CA HIS A 113 -4.18 6.48 -14.45
C HIS A 113 -3.85 5.07 -14.94
N SER A 114 -3.27 4.93 -16.12
CA SER A 114 -2.87 3.63 -16.68
C SER A 114 -1.73 2.94 -15.92
N GLY A 115 -0.96 3.69 -15.14
CA GLY A 115 0.11 3.20 -14.27
C GLY A 115 -0.35 2.86 -12.85
N MET A 116 -1.62 3.14 -12.49
CA MET A 116 -2.18 2.76 -11.19
C MET A 116 -2.61 1.29 -11.22
N ILE A 117 -1.64 0.43 -11.21
CA ILE A 117 -1.76 -1.03 -11.23
C ILE A 117 -1.23 -1.60 -9.91
N GLY A 118 -1.74 -2.78 -9.58
CA GLY A 118 -1.29 -3.58 -8.46
C GLY A 118 -1.53 -5.05 -8.72
N GLN A 119 -1.36 -5.86 -7.69
CA GLN A 119 -1.62 -7.29 -7.76
C GLN A 119 -2.30 -7.80 -6.50
N VAL A 120 -3.02 -8.90 -6.65
CA VAL A 120 -3.59 -9.68 -5.54
C VAL A 120 -2.91 -11.04 -5.54
N THR A 121 -2.17 -11.32 -4.49
CA THR A 121 -1.48 -12.60 -4.27
C THR A 121 -2.34 -13.48 -3.36
N VAL A 122 -2.93 -14.50 -3.94
CA VAL A 122 -3.72 -15.50 -3.21
C VAL A 122 -2.82 -16.63 -2.77
N MET A 123 -2.72 -16.85 -1.46
CA MET A 123 -1.81 -17.81 -0.84
C MET A 123 -2.57 -18.97 -0.18
N GLU A 124 -1.90 -20.10 0.00
CA GLU A 124 -2.39 -21.14 0.90
C GLU A 124 -2.46 -20.61 2.35
N PRO A 125 -3.44 -21.06 3.16
CA PRO A 125 -3.66 -20.50 4.49
C PRO A 125 -2.42 -20.49 5.39
N ALA A 126 -1.63 -21.57 5.36
CA ALA A 126 -0.40 -21.65 6.16
C ALA A 126 0.67 -20.63 5.73
N GLN A 127 0.78 -20.36 4.42
CA GLN A 127 1.68 -19.35 3.88
C GLN A 127 1.21 -17.93 4.24
N TYR A 128 -0.10 -17.70 4.19
CA TYR A 128 -0.69 -16.42 4.59
C TYR A 128 -0.47 -16.11 6.07
N GLU A 129 -0.68 -17.10 6.97
CA GLU A 129 -0.41 -16.93 8.41
C GLU A 129 1.09 -16.68 8.68
N ALA A 130 1.98 -17.37 7.96
CA ALA A 130 3.41 -17.11 8.04
C ALA A 130 3.77 -15.69 7.55
N TRP A 131 3.15 -15.24 6.48
CA TRP A 131 3.31 -13.87 5.96
C TRP A 131 2.80 -12.82 6.95
N LEU A 132 1.61 -13.02 7.55
CA LEU A 132 1.05 -12.12 8.58
C LEU A 132 1.96 -12.01 9.82
N SER A 133 2.56 -13.12 10.24
CA SER A 133 3.47 -13.15 11.40
C SER A 133 4.87 -12.57 11.11
N GLY A 134 5.08 -11.97 9.94
CA GLY A 134 6.38 -11.42 9.54
C GLY A 134 7.36 -12.46 9.03
N GLY A 135 6.93 -13.71 8.82
CA GLY A 135 7.73 -14.79 8.26
C GLY A 135 8.04 -14.68 6.76
N GLY A 136 7.64 -13.60 6.12
CA GLY A 136 7.86 -13.36 4.68
C GLY A 136 9.18 -12.73 4.31
N THR A 137 9.89 -12.09 5.26
CA THR A 137 11.26 -11.60 5.07
C THR A 137 11.98 -11.58 6.41
N THR A 138 13.07 -12.30 6.53
CA THR A 138 14.02 -12.22 7.66
C THR A 138 14.75 -10.86 7.63
N GLY A 139 14.05 -9.82 8.05
CA GLY A 139 14.54 -8.45 8.06
C GLY A 139 13.38 -7.46 7.93
N SER A 140 13.51 -6.27 8.52
CA SER A 140 12.52 -5.22 8.28
C SER A 140 12.49 -4.89 6.78
N LEU A 141 11.36 -4.43 6.26
CA LEU A 141 11.23 -4.00 4.87
C LEU A 141 12.33 -2.99 4.48
N ALA A 142 12.74 -2.15 5.43
CA ALA A 142 13.84 -1.22 5.25
C ALA A 142 15.21 -1.93 5.13
N ALA A 143 15.45 -3.03 5.85
CA ALA A 143 16.70 -3.80 5.71
C ALA A 143 16.78 -4.52 4.37
N SER A 144 15.66 -5.07 3.87
CA SER A 144 15.57 -5.60 2.51
C SER A 144 15.80 -4.49 1.48
N GLY A 145 15.27 -3.30 1.71
CA GLY A 145 15.48 -2.12 0.88
C GLY A 145 16.93 -1.66 0.84
N ASP A 146 17.65 -1.68 1.96
CA ASP A 146 19.09 -1.38 2.02
C ASP A 146 19.88 -2.35 1.15
N SER A 147 19.63 -3.65 1.29
CA SER A 147 20.27 -4.66 0.45
C SER A 147 20.04 -4.42 -1.04
N LEU A 148 18.80 -4.12 -1.44
CA LEU A 148 18.43 -3.80 -2.81
C LEU A 148 19.09 -2.50 -3.30
N PHE A 149 19.16 -1.48 -2.45
CA PHE A 149 19.79 -0.19 -2.75
C PHE A 149 21.27 -0.35 -3.10
N GLN A 150 21.96 -1.26 -2.41
CA GLN A 150 23.35 -1.63 -2.74
C GLN A 150 23.42 -2.47 -4.02
N GLN A 151 22.60 -3.51 -4.14
CA GLN A 151 22.61 -4.42 -5.30
C GLN A 151 22.29 -3.71 -6.62
N LEU A 152 21.36 -2.78 -6.62
CA LEU A 152 20.97 -1.98 -7.78
C LEU A 152 21.92 -0.80 -8.05
N GLY A 153 22.96 -0.63 -7.23
CA GLY A 153 23.97 0.40 -7.40
C GLY A 153 23.50 1.83 -7.11
N CYS A 154 22.37 2.00 -6.41
CA CYS A 154 21.80 3.32 -6.10
C CYS A 154 22.77 4.17 -5.28
N SER A 155 23.52 3.55 -4.35
CA SER A 155 24.54 4.18 -3.50
C SER A 155 25.69 4.82 -4.29
N THR A 156 25.92 4.42 -5.55
CA THR A 156 26.98 4.98 -6.40
C THR A 156 26.70 6.46 -6.75
N CYS A 157 25.41 6.82 -6.90
CA CYS A 157 24.98 8.17 -7.23
C CYS A 157 24.38 8.90 -6.02
N HIS A 158 23.59 8.21 -5.19
CA HIS A 158 22.95 8.78 -3.99
C HIS A 158 23.82 8.58 -2.75
N ARG A 159 24.89 9.36 -2.68
CA ARG A 159 25.85 9.34 -1.57
C ARG A 159 25.40 10.27 -0.46
N SER A 160 25.77 9.98 0.76
CA SER A 160 25.57 10.85 1.92
C SER A 160 26.53 12.06 1.95
N ASP A 161 27.64 11.99 1.20
CA ASP A 161 28.57 13.10 1.03
C ASP A 161 28.13 14.04 -0.11
N THR A 162 28.80 15.18 -0.24
CA THR A 162 28.51 16.21 -1.24
C THR A 162 29.00 15.86 -2.65
N GLN A 163 29.60 14.69 -2.86
CA GLN A 163 30.21 14.27 -4.13
C GLN A 163 29.29 13.32 -4.94
N GLY A 164 28.06 13.08 -4.48
CA GLY A 164 27.08 12.27 -5.20
C GLY A 164 26.60 12.95 -6.47
N ARG A 165 26.41 12.17 -7.55
CA ARG A 165 25.82 12.65 -8.81
C ARG A 165 24.31 12.78 -8.76
N GLY A 166 23.66 12.20 -7.74
CA GLY A 166 22.26 12.31 -7.41
C GLY A 166 22.05 13.01 -6.06
N PRO A 167 20.82 13.41 -5.74
CA PRO A 167 20.52 14.06 -4.47
C PRO A 167 20.80 13.13 -3.27
N ASN A 168 21.25 13.72 -2.17
CA ASN A 168 21.35 13.01 -0.91
C ASN A 168 19.93 12.63 -0.41
N LEU A 169 19.73 11.35 -0.11
CA LEU A 169 18.44 10.82 0.33
C LEU A 169 18.23 10.86 1.84
N VAL A 170 19.29 11.19 2.60
CA VAL A 170 19.20 11.28 4.07
C VAL A 170 18.27 12.43 4.46
N GLY A 171 17.16 12.08 5.11
CA GLY A 171 16.19 13.05 5.59
C GLY A 171 15.37 13.74 4.49
N ILE A 172 15.32 13.21 3.26
CA ILE A 172 14.55 13.80 2.17
C ILE A 172 13.05 13.59 2.34
N PHE A 173 12.64 12.46 2.92
CA PHE A 173 11.23 12.11 3.06
C PHE A 173 10.45 13.17 3.85
N GLY A 174 9.32 13.61 3.31
CA GLY A 174 8.46 14.64 3.89
C GLY A 174 8.95 16.08 3.67
N LYS A 175 10.09 16.30 3.03
CA LYS A 175 10.60 17.65 2.74
C LYS A 175 10.18 18.16 1.35
N PRO A 176 10.10 19.50 1.18
CA PRO A 176 9.91 20.09 -0.15
C PRO A 176 11.17 19.89 -0.99
N VAL A 177 10.97 19.50 -2.25
CA VAL A 177 12.00 19.36 -3.30
C VAL A 177 11.66 20.32 -4.42
N HIS A 178 12.63 21.17 -4.79
CA HIS A 178 12.52 22.05 -5.94
C HIS A 178 12.94 21.31 -7.19
N LEU A 179 12.10 21.32 -8.22
CA LEU A 179 12.36 20.67 -9.49
C LEU A 179 12.94 21.66 -10.51
N GLU A 180 13.61 21.13 -11.54
CA GLU A 180 14.22 21.93 -12.62
C GLU A 180 13.19 22.75 -13.41
N ASP A 181 11.95 22.26 -13.49
CA ASP A 181 10.82 22.94 -14.16
C ASP A 181 10.16 24.05 -13.30
N GLY A 182 10.72 24.35 -12.12
CA GLY A 182 10.24 25.39 -11.20
C GLY A 182 9.14 24.92 -10.25
N ARG A 183 8.63 23.69 -10.36
CA ARG A 183 7.67 23.13 -9.39
C ARG A 183 8.37 22.82 -8.07
N THR A 184 7.61 22.92 -6.98
CA THR A 184 8.02 22.41 -5.66
C THR A 184 7.06 21.29 -5.27
N VAL A 185 7.60 20.13 -4.95
CA VAL A 185 6.82 18.93 -4.56
C VAL A 185 7.29 18.44 -3.19
N ILE A 186 6.43 17.79 -2.47
CA ILE A 186 6.82 17.13 -1.22
C ILE A 186 7.36 15.73 -1.58
N ALA A 187 8.51 15.38 -1.03
CA ALA A 187 9.09 14.05 -1.18
C ALA A 187 8.29 13.00 -0.39
N ASP A 188 7.07 12.72 -0.81
CA ASP A 188 6.22 11.68 -0.27
C ASP A 188 6.50 10.32 -0.94
N GLU A 189 5.79 9.27 -0.54
CA GLU A 189 5.95 7.93 -1.11
C GLU A 189 5.71 7.90 -2.61
N ASN A 190 4.75 8.70 -3.10
CA ASN A 190 4.45 8.75 -4.52
C ASN A 190 5.58 9.41 -5.33
N TYR A 191 6.13 10.51 -4.81
CA TYR A 191 7.30 11.16 -5.41
C TYR A 191 8.50 10.20 -5.49
N LEU A 192 8.82 9.48 -4.39
CA LEU A 192 9.92 8.52 -4.38
C LEU A 192 9.71 7.38 -5.39
N ARG A 193 8.50 6.85 -5.48
CA ARG A 193 8.15 5.81 -6.45
C ARG A 193 8.31 6.30 -7.88
N GLN A 194 7.82 7.51 -8.19
CA GLN A 194 7.95 8.11 -9.51
C GLN A 194 9.41 8.34 -9.88
N CYS A 195 10.23 8.85 -8.95
CA CYS A 195 11.66 9.05 -9.20
C CYS A 195 12.40 7.74 -9.48
N ILE A 196 12.01 6.63 -8.85
CA ILE A 196 12.62 5.32 -9.12
C ILE A 196 12.15 4.76 -10.46
N LEU A 197 10.84 4.76 -10.72
CA LEU A 197 10.27 4.16 -11.92
C LEU A 197 10.49 5.00 -13.18
N SER A 198 10.39 6.34 -13.08
CA SER A 198 10.42 7.28 -14.20
C SER A 198 11.17 8.57 -13.80
N PRO A 199 12.48 8.49 -13.57
CA PRO A 199 13.26 9.59 -12.97
C PRO A 199 13.26 10.89 -13.80
N SER A 200 13.07 10.82 -15.10
CA SER A 200 13.00 12.00 -15.98
C SER A 200 11.78 12.89 -15.76
N THR A 201 10.75 12.40 -15.01
CA THR A 201 9.53 13.16 -14.74
C THR A 201 9.71 14.21 -13.65
N ASN A 202 10.62 13.97 -12.70
CA ASN A 202 10.83 14.82 -11.53
C ASN A 202 12.34 14.99 -11.27
N ILE A 203 12.96 15.87 -12.03
CA ILE A 203 14.39 16.16 -11.92
C ILE A 203 14.58 17.23 -10.83
N PRO A 204 15.28 16.95 -9.72
CA PRO A 204 15.57 17.96 -8.72
C PRO A 204 16.50 19.04 -9.27
N SER A 205 16.26 20.31 -8.92
CA SER A 205 17.09 21.44 -9.34
C SER A 205 18.57 21.21 -9.00
N GLY A 206 19.43 21.48 -9.97
CA GLY A 206 20.87 21.32 -9.83
C GLY A 206 21.40 19.91 -10.13
N PHE A 207 20.54 18.95 -10.50
CA PHE A 207 20.94 17.59 -10.88
C PHE A 207 20.65 17.32 -12.35
N LYS A 208 21.47 16.45 -12.97
CA LYS A 208 21.28 16.02 -14.36
C LYS A 208 20.37 14.80 -14.44
N PRO A 209 19.60 14.60 -15.54
CA PRO A 209 18.72 13.45 -15.76
C PRO A 209 19.53 12.18 -16.13
N ILE A 210 20.37 11.71 -15.21
CA ILE A 210 21.27 10.56 -15.43
C ILE A 210 20.83 9.31 -14.66
N MET A 211 19.78 9.40 -13.83
CA MET A 211 19.26 8.26 -13.11
C MET A 211 18.65 7.24 -14.07
N PRO A 212 19.03 5.94 -13.99
CA PRO A 212 18.41 4.90 -14.80
C PRO A 212 16.91 4.72 -14.51
N VAL A 213 16.16 4.26 -15.50
CA VAL A 213 14.75 3.88 -15.35
C VAL A 213 14.67 2.48 -14.76
N PHE A 214 13.98 2.31 -13.65
CA PHE A 214 13.80 1.00 -13.01
C PHE A 214 12.42 0.39 -13.26
N GLN A 215 11.58 1.03 -14.08
CA GLN A 215 10.28 0.49 -14.47
C GLN A 215 10.46 -0.84 -15.21
N GLY A 216 9.81 -1.90 -14.70
CA GLY A 216 9.94 -3.26 -15.22
C GLY A 216 11.22 -4.02 -14.79
N LEU A 217 12.14 -3.36 -14.08
CA LEU A 217 13.35 -3.98 -13.52
C LEU A 217 13.20 -4.37 -12.05
N VAL A 218 12.33 -3.66 -11.31
CA VAL A 218 12.02 -3.95 -9.91
C VAL A 218 10.56 -4.36 -9.78
N SER A 219 10.29 -5.35 -8.91
CA SER A 219 8.93 -5.71 -8.53
C SER A 219 8.32 -4.66 -7.60
N GLU A 220 7.00 -4.69 -7.40
CA GLU A 220 6.33 -3.81 -6.44
C GLU A 220 6.84 -4.01 -5.02
N GLU A 221 7.11 -5.26 -4.61
CA GLU A 221 7.70 -5.56 -3.31
C GLU A 221 9.10 -4.95 -3.15
N GLN A 222 9.95 -5.09 -4.16
CA GLN A 222 11.28 -4.47 -4.18
C GLN A 222 11.20 -2.94 -4.15
N LEU A 223 10.28 -2.36 -4.88
CA LEU A 223 10.05 -0.91 -4.88
C LEU A 223 9.58 -0.43 -3.50
N ASN A 224 8.66 -1.16 -2.85
CA ASN A 224 8.21 -0.86 -1.50
C ASN A 224 9.35 -0.95 -0.48
N ALA A 225 10.24 -1.94 -0.61
CA ALA A 225 11.41 -2.09 0.22
C ALA A 225 12.38 -0.90 0.06
N LEU A 226 12.64 -0.47 -1.18
CA LEU A 226 13.47 0.71 -1.47
C LEU A 226 12.86 1.99 -0.86
N VAL A 227 11.56 2.20 -1.02
CA VAL A 227 10.85 3.36 -0.43
C VAL A 227 10.93 3.32 1.09
N ALA A 228 10.71 2.15 1.71
CA ALA A 228 10.82 1.97 3.15
C ALA A 228 12.24 2.27 3.67
N TYR A 229 13.25 1.82 2.94
CA TYR A 229 14.64 2.15 3.25
C TYR A 229 14.90 3.66 3.18
N ILE A 230 14.53 4.33 2.09
CA ILE A 230 14.70 5.78 1.96
C ILE A 230 13.98 6.55 3.08
N LYS A 231 12.78 6.11 3.47
CA LYS A 231 12.05 6.67 4.62
C LYS A 231 12.83 6.50 5.93
N SER A 232 13.46 5.33 6.13
CA SER A 232 14.24 5.05 7.33
C SER A 232 15.51 5.89 7.46
N LEU A 233 16.00 6.47 6.36
CA LEU A 233 17.11 7.42 6.35
C LEU A 233 16.71 8.81 6.91
N SER A 234 15.43 9.04 7.14
CA SER A 234 14.95 10.27 7.78
C SER A 234 14.88 10.07 9.30
N PRO A 235 15.37 11.04 10.11
CA PRO A 235 15.20 10.96 11.56
C PRO A 235 13.71 10.88 11.87
N ALA A 236 13.34 10.01 12.83
CA ALA A 236 11.96 9.91 13.31
C ALA A 236 11.48 11.32 13.74
N PRO A 237 10.22 11.71 13.45
CA PRO A 237 9.71 12.98 13.94
C PRO A 237 9.86 13.03 15.46
N ALA A 238 10.55 14.06 15.96
CA ALA A 238 10.69 14.30 17.39
C ALA A 238 9.29 14.50 17.98
N GLY A 239 8.69 13.45 18.58
CA GLY A 239 7.34 13.51 19.14
C GLY A 239 6.61 12.19 19.33
N ALA A 240 7.18 11.04 18.92
CA ALA A 240 6.52 9.74 19.08
C ALA A 240 7.10 8.89 20.25
N ALA A 241 7.76 9.53 21.22
CA ALA A 241 8.21 8.87 22.45
C ALA A 241 7.40 9.43 23.62
N GLY A 242 6.43 8.68 24.12
CA GLY A 242 5.77 8.97 25.38
C GLY A 242 4.26 8.82 25.40
N GLY A 243 3.72 7.64 25.06
CA GLY A 243 2.44 7.22 25.64
C GLY A 243 2.66 6.87 27.10
N PRO A 244 1.78 7.29 28.07
CA PRO A 244 1.97 6.97 29.45
C PRO A 244 1.91 5.46 29.67
N SER A 245 2.98 4.90 30.23
CA SER A 245 3.02 3.53 30.74
C SER A 245 1.97 3.41 31.84
N LEU A 246 0.89 2.66 31.59
CA LEU A 246 -0.01 2.20 32.64
C LEU A 246 0.74 1.20 33.49
N ALA A 247 1.29 1.65 34.62
CA ALA A 247 1.77 0.77 35.67
C ALA A 247 0.61 -0.10 36.19
N PRO A 248 0.83 -1.39 36.47
CA PRO A 248 -0.23 -2.25 37.03
C PRO A 248 -0.58 -1.77 38.44
N ALA A 249 -1.88 -1.58 38.66
CA ALA A 249 -2.44 -1.22 39.95
C ALA A 249 -2.05 -2.26 41.00
N GLY A 250 -1.32 -1.83 42.01
CA GLY A 250 -0.90 -2.65 43.11
C GLY A 250 -2.11 -3.24 43.86
N THR A 251 -2.08 -4.53 44.05
CA THR A 251 -2.98 -5.30 44.94
C THR A 251 -2.80 -4.81 46.39
N ARG A 252 -3.81 -4.11 46.87
CA ARG A 252 -3.92 -3.70 48.27
C ARG A 252 -4.29 -4.94 49.08
N SER A 253 -3.33 -5.54 49.75
CA SER A 253 -3.54 -6.55 50.81
C SER A 253 -4.31 -5.89 51.97
N GLN A 254 -5.55 -6.31 52.21
CA GLN A 254 -6.23 -6.02 53.48
C GLN A 254 -5.91 -7.10 54.49
N ASN A 255 -5.06 -6.76 55.44
CA ASN A 255 -4.94 -7.47 56.71
C ASN A 255 -6.21 -7.19 57.53
N LEU A 256 -7.07 -8.17 57.74
CA LEU A 256 -8.00 -8.21 58.84
C LEU A 256 -7.37 -8.99 60.00
N LYS A 257 -7.13 -8.28 61.08
CA LYS A 257 -6.91 -8.83 62.39
C LYS A 257 -8.27 -8.86 63.10
N GLU A 258 -8.48 -9.95 63.85
CA GLU A 258 -9.51 -10.37 64.83
C GLU A 258 -10.71 -11.07 64.22
#